data_4d5bfb4af34c46e6b48a2b898e61ff67
#
_entry.id   4d5bfb4af34c46e6b48a2b898e61ff67
#
_cell.length_a   1.000
_cell.length_b   1.000
_cell.length_c   1.000
_cell.angle_alpha   90.00
_cell.angle_beta   90.00
_cell.angle_gamma   90.00
#
_symmetry.space_group_name_H-M   'P 1'
#
loop_
_entity.id
_entity.type
_entity.pdbx_description
1 polymer ?
#
loop_
_entity_poly.entity_id
_entity_poly.type
_entity_poly.pdbx_seq_one_letter_code
_entity_poly.pdbx_strand_id
1 'polypeptide(L)'
;MTKVHITNLYGMAGDSTVILAQNAVTEIARSMGFREIGIYFYNITTDSPGERSKRLDGIMASISFGDIVIFQSPTWNGWEFDAEFVAKMKDLRVKLVVFIHDVVPLMFRDNAYLMPVYMDMFNQADVIIAPSQQMMDRLRKEGLTVEKVLIQEFWDHPHNLSLNQPGFKKEIFFAGSLTRFPELQNWVYETPLRVFANEPKSNPEANLVIEGWKRNEELLMELSRGGFGLVWNTQYNDGENVDYYEMNISHKLSTYLAAG
;
A
#
# COMPACT_ATOMS: atom_id res chain seq x y z
N MET A 1 -26.85 -14.56 -9.61
CA MET A 1 -25.91 -13.64 -10.31
C MET A 1 -24.68 -13.53 -9.41
N THR A 2 -23.51 -13.88 -9.91
CA THR A 2 -22.23 -13.82 -9.20
C THR A 2 -21.93 -12.36 -8.82
N LYS A 3 -21.61 -12.12 -7.56
CA LYS A 3 -21.24 -10.80 -7.06
C LYS A 3 -19.73 -10.69 -6.99
N VAL A 4 -19.21 -9.48 -7.15
CA VAL A 4 -17.80 -9.17 -6.95
C VAL A 4 -17.67 -8.32 -5.70
N HIS A 5 -16.79 -8.72 -4.81
CA HIS A 5 -16.48 -8.03 -3.57
C HIS A 5 -15.02 -7.60 -3.54
N ILE A 6 -14.74 -6.54 -2.81
CA ILE A 6 -13.37 -6.07 -2.54
C ILE A 6 -13.23 -5.72 -1.05
N THR A 7 -12.13 -6.14 -0.43
CA THR A 7 -11.84 -5.74 0.95
C THR A 7 -11.38 -4.28 1.01
N ASN A 8 -11.71 -3.60 2.11
CA ASN A 8 -11.23 -2.25 2.39
C ASN A 8 -10.87 -2.11 3.87
N LEU A 9 -9.76 -1.46 4.16
CA LEU A 9 -9.22 -1.32 5.51
C LEU A 9 -9.66 0.00 6.14
N TYR A 10 -10.10 -0.07 7.40
CA TYR A 10 -10.51 1.06 8.23
C TYR A 10 -9.77 1.08 9.57
N GLY A 11 -9.80 2.20 10.28
CA GLY A 11 -9.35 2.29 11.68
C GLY A 11 -7.87 2.53 11.88
N MET A 12 -7.07 2.62 10.83
CA MET A 12 -5.68 3.12 10.93
C MET A 12 -5.67 4.66 10.92
N ALA A 13 -4.53 5.25 11.28
CA ALA A 13 -4.35 6.70 11.20
C ALA A 13 -4.62 7.21 9.78
N GLY A 14 -5.33 8.33 9.65
CA GLY A 14 -5.79 8.86 8.36
C GLY A 14 -4.68 9.36 7.43
N ASP A 15 -3.44 9.45 7.92
CA ASP A 15 -2.23 9.78 7.17
C ASP A 15 -1.45 8.52 6.71
N SER A 16 -1.96 7.33 7.03
CA SER A 16 -1.36 6.08 6.58
C SER A 16 -1.47 5.91 5.07
N THR A 17 -0.34 5.76 4.39
CA THR A 17 -0.27 5.44 2.95
C THR A 17 -1.02 4.15 2.61
N VAL A 18 -1.06 3.20 3.55
CA VAL A 18 -1.80 1.94 3.40
C VAL A 18 -3.29 2.17 3.19
N ILE A 19 -3.90 3.00 4.06
CA ILE A 19 -5.33 3.32 3.94
C ILE A 19 -5.61 4.07 2.63
N LEU A 20 -4.78 5.04 2.28
CA LEU A 20 -4.95 5.81 1.04
C LEU A 20 -4.91 4.91 -0.19
N ALA A 21 -3.96 3.96 -0.23
CA ALA A 21 -3.82 3.01 -1.32
C ALA A 21 -5.02 2.06 -1.45
N GLN A 22 -5.42 1.42 -0.36
CA GLN A 22 -6.54 0.47 -0.37
C GLN A 22 -7.88 1.17 -0.64
N ASN A 23 -8.08 2.37 -0.08
CA ASN A 23 -9.28 3.17 -0.34
C ASN A 23 -9.37 3.58 -1.81
N ALA A 24 -8.27 4.02 -2.44
CA ALA A 24 -8.25 4.39 -3.86
C ALA A 24 -8.70 3.22 -4.75
N VAL A 25 -8.13 2.03 -4.54
CA VAL A 25 -8.52 0.82 -5.27
C VAL A 25 -9.99 0.45 -5.00
N THR A 26 -10.44 0.57 -3.76
CA THR A 26 -11.84 0.27 -3.38
C THR A 26 -12.81 1.26 -4.01
N GLU A 27 -12.48 2.56 -4.05
CA GLU A 27 -13.33 3.59 -4.66
C GLU A 27 -13.52 3.32 -6.15
N ILE A 28 -12.44 3.00 -6.86
CA ILE A 28 -12.48 2.60 -8.27
C ILE A 28 -13.35 1.35 -8.44
N ALA A 29 -13.13 0.30 -7.63
CA ALA A 29 -13.89 -0.93 -7.70
C ALA A 29 -15.39 -0.70 -7.43
N ARG A 30 -15.75 0.17 -6.49
CA ARG A 30 -17.14 0.55 -6.21
C ARG A 30 -17.79 1.26 -7.39
N SER A 31 -17.05 2.13 -8.10
CA SER A 31 -17.56 2.79 -9.31
C SER A 31 -17.87 1.78 -10.43
N MET A 32 -17.22 0.60 -10.41
CA MET A 32 -17.50 -0.53 -11.29
C MET A 32 -18.64 -1.43 -10.78
N GLY A 33 -19.27 -1.11 -9.66
CA GLY A 33 -20.37 -1.87 -9.08
C GLY A 33 -19.95 -3.01 -8.16
N PHE A 34 -18.69 -3.07 -7.71
CA PHE A 34 -18.23 -4.06 -6.74
C PHE A 34 -18.73 -3.72 -5.34
N ARG A 35 -18.91 -4.74 -4.51
CA ARG A 35 -19.35 -4.61 -3.12
C ARG A 35 -18.15 -4.54 -2.20
N GLU A 36 -18.22 -3.66 -1.23
CA GLU A 36 -17.17 -3.53 -0.24
C GLU A 36 -17.33 -4.53 0.90
N ILE A 37 -16.19 -5.07 1.38
CA ILE A 37 -16.03 -5.82 2.62
C ILE A 37 -15.15 -4.97 3.52
N GLY A 38 -15.76 -4.26 4.47
CA GLY A 38 -15.02 -3.43 5.43
C GLY A 38 -14.29 -4.29 6.46
N ILE A 39 -12.99 -4.06 6.61
CA ILE A 39 -12.14 -4.69 7.62
C ILE A 39 -11.60 -3.58 8.53
N TYR A 40 -11.88 -3.68 9.83
CA TYR A 40 -11.35 -2.71 10.79
C TYR A 40 -9.98 -3.18 11.32
N PHE A 41 -9.00 -2.28 11.31
CA PHE A 41 -7.70 -2.51 11.90
C PHE A 41 -7.81 -2.58 13.44
N TYR A 42 -7.31 -3.67 14.04
CA TYR A 42 -7.28 -3.84 15.48
C TYR A 42 -6.15 -4.79 15.89
N ASN A 43 -5.81 -4.78 17.17
CA ASN A 43 -4.80 -5.71 17.69
C ASN A 43 -5.42 -7.11 17.87
N ILE A 44 -5.10 -8.03 16.96
CA ILE A 44 -5.63 -9.41 16.97
C ILE A 44 -5.14 -10.24 18.16
N THR A 45 -4.08 -9.83 18.86
CA THR A 45 -3.57 -10.58 20.02
C THR A 45 -4.55 -10.58 21.18
N THR A 46 -5.57 -9.70 21.15
CA THR A 46 -6.66 -9.67 22.14
C THR A 46 -7.72 -10.73 21.90
N ASP A 47 -7.78 -11.31 20.70
CA ASP A 47 -8.76 -12.33 20.34
C ASP A 47 -8.21 -13.75 20.55
N SER A 48 -9.00 -14.64 21.11
CA SER A 48 -8.78 -16.07 20.94
C SER A 48 -9.04 -16.48 19.48
N PRO A 49 -8.49 -17.63 19.01
CA PRO A 49 -8.77 -18.13 17.66
C PRO A 49 -10.29 -18.24 17.36
N GLY A 50 -11.08 -18.64 18.35
CA GLY A 50 -12.54 -18.76 18.19
C GLY A 50 -13.25 -17.42 18.06
N GLU A 51 -12.79 -16.37 18.75
CA GLU A 51 -13.33 -15.02 18.63
C GLU A 51 -12.96 -14.40 17.29
N ARG A 52 -11.70 -14.55 16.84
CA ARG A 52 -11.25 -14.12 15.53
C ARG A 52 -12.07 -14.77 14.42
N SER A 53 -12.30 -16.09 14.50
CA SER A 53 -13.10 -16.83 13.53
C SER A 53 -14.53 -16.29 13.43
N LYS A 54 -15.20 -16.06 14.57
CA LYS A 54 -16.55 -15.47 14.60
C LYS A 54 -16.60 -14.03 14.06
N ARG A 55 -15.56 -13.26 14.33
CA ARG A 55 -15.43 -11.89 13.80
C ARG A 55 -15.31 -11.92 12.27
N LEU A 56 -14.50 -12.83 11.74
CA LEU A 56 -14.39 -13.07 10.29
C LEU A 56 -15.74 -13.51 9.69
N ASP A 57 -16.49 -14.40 10.35
CA ASP A 57 -17.81 -14.80 9.87
C ASP A 57 -18.77 -13.60 9.74
N GLY A 58 -18.70 -12.67 10.71
CA GLY A 58 -19.46 -11.41 10.63
C GLY A 58 -19.04 -10.49 9.48
N ILE A 59 -17.72 -10.33 9.27
CA ILE A 59 -17.16 -9.53 8.16
C ILE A 59 -17.59 -10.10 6.80
N MET A 60 -17.64 -11.43 6.68
CA MET A 60 -17.92 -12.15 5.43
C MET A 60 -19.41 -12.45 5.22
N ALA A 61 -20.29 -12.04 6.11
CA ALA A 61 -21.72 -12.40 6.08
C ALA A 61 -22.45 -12.05 4.77
N SER A 62 -21.92 -11.11 3.97
CA SER A 62 -22.49 -10.71 2.67
C SER A 62 -22.03 -11.56 1.48
N ILE A 63 -21.03 -12.42 1.68
CA ILE A 63 -20.43 -13.25 0.64
C ILE A 63 -21.24 -14.52 0.46
N SER A 64 -21.46 -14.91 -0.77
CA SER A 64 -22.19 -16.12 -1.14
C SER A 64 -21.25 -17.10 -1.87
N PHE A 65 -21.59 -18.38 -1.81
CA PHE A 65 -20.92 -19.42 -2.57
C PHE A 65 -20.77 -19.05 -4.06
N GLY A 66 -19.54 -19.14 -4.57
CA GLY A 66 -19.21 -18.87 -5.97
C GLY A 66 -19.14 -17.38 -6.35
N ASP A 67 -19.19 -16.46 -5.39
CA ASP A 67 -18.88 -15.05 -5.61
C ASP A 67 -17.38 -14.87 -5.94
N ILE A 68 -16.99 -13.66 -6.33
CA ILE A 68 -15.60 -13.27 -6.55
C ILE A 68 -15.19 -12.34 -5.42
N VAL A 69 -14.05 -12.57 -4.79
CA VAL A 69 -13.51 -11.71 -3.74
C VAL A 69 -12.13 -11.24 -4.13
N ILE A 70 -11.94 -9.93 -4.15
CA ILE A 70 -10.64 -9.27 -4.28
C ILE A 70 -10.18 -8.94 -2.86
N PHE A 71 -9.14 -9.65 -2.42
CA PHE A 71 -8.51 -9.48 -1.13
C PHE A 71 -7.31 -8.55 -1.26
N GLN A 72 -7.40 -7.34 -0.74
CA GLN A 72 -6.28 -6.39 -0.67
C GLN A 72 -5.35 -6.78 0.48
N SER A 73 -4.17 -7.29 0.16
CA SER A 73 -3.19 -7.83 1.10
C SER A 73 -2.01 -6.87 1.30
N PRO A 74 -1.57 -6.67 2.57
CA PRO A 74 -2.10 -7.22 3.82
C PRO A 74 -3.23 -6.37 4.42
N THR A 75 -4.01 -6.95 5.36
CA THR A 75 -4.97 -6.18 6.17
C THR A 75 -4.32 -5.45 7.35
N TRP A 76 -3.04 -5.70 7.60
CA TRP A 76 -2.27 -5.21 8.75
C TRP A 76 -2.81 -5.66 10.12
N ASN A 77 -3.83 -6.49 10.16
CA ASN A 77 -4.29 -7.12 11.40
C ASN A 77 -3.39 -8.28 11.87
N GLY A 78 -2.43 -8.70 11.04
CA GLY A 78 -1.52 -9.81 11.28
C GLY A 78 -1.74 -10.95 10.30
N TRP A 79 -0.70 -11.76 10.09
CA TRP A 79 -0.72 -12.86 9.13
C TRP A 79 -1.77 -13.93 9.48
N GLU A 80 -2.05 -14.15 10.77
CA GLU A 80 -3.05 -15.11 11.22
C GLU A 80 -4.45 -14.71 10.78
N PHE A 81 -4.76 -13.41 10.81
CA PHE A 81 -6.04 -12.88 10.34
C PHE A 81 -6.18 -13.07 8.83
N ASP A 82 -5.14 -12.70 8.08
CA ASP A 82 -5.12 -12.78 6.62
C ASP A 82 -5.22 -14.23 6.15
N ALA A 83 -4.46 -15.14 6.76
CA ALA A 83 -4.48 -16.57 6.44
C ALA A 83 -5.86 -17.20 6.74
N GLU A 84 -6.47 -16.89 7.88
CA GLU A 84 -7.79 -17.39 8.23
C GLU A 84 -8.88 -16.81 7.30
N PHE A 85 -8.80 -15.54 6.95
CA PHE A 85 -9.69 -14.92 5.96
C PHE A 85 -9.63 -15.66 4.62
N VAL A 86 -8.43 -15.91 4.10
CA VAL A 86 -8.22 -16.64 2.84
C VAL A 86 -8.73 -18.09 2.93
N ALA A 87 -8.47 -18.80 4.02
CA ALA A 87 -8.98 -20.15 4.22
C ALA A 87 -10.52 -20.20 4.19
N LYS A 88 -11.19 -19.28 4.87
CA LYS A 88 -12.65 -19.16 4.85
C LYS A 88 -13.20 -18.84 3.45
N MET A 89 -12.48 -18.05 2.64
CA MET A 89 -12.86 -17.80 1.23
C MET A 89 -12.86 -19.10 0.44
N LYS A 90 -11.88 -19.96 0.66
CA LYS A 90 -11.80 -21.27 0.01
C LYS A 90 -12.95 -22.20 0.41
N ASP A 91 -13.32 -22.20 1.69
CA ASP A 91 -14.47 -22.98 2.20
C ASP A 91 -15.78 -22.55 1.54
N LEU A 92 -15.94 -21.25 1.29
CA LEU A 92 -17.07 -20.68 0.55
C LEU A 92 -17.00 -20.90 -0.96
N ARG A 93 -15.91 -21.52 -1.46
CA ARG A 93 -15.64 -21.73 -2.90
C ARG A 93 -15.83 -20.46 -3.74
N VAL A 94 -15.42 -19.33 -3.21
CA VAL A 94 -15.34 -18.08 -3.98
C VAL A 94 -14.15 -18.14 -4.94
N LYS A 95 -14.17 -17.35 -5.99
CA LYS A 95 -12.98 -17.05 -6.78
C LYS A 95 -12.19 -15.97 -6.08
N LEU A 96 -11.01 -16.33 -5.59
CA LEU A 96 -10.16 -15.44 -4.83
C LEU A 96 -9.13 -14.75 -5.72
N VAL A 97 -9.13 -13.42 -5.70
CA VAL A 97 -8.10 -12.57 -6.29
C VAL A 97 -7.33 -11.93 -5.14
N VAL A 98 -6.03 -12.19 -5.03
CA VAL A 98 -5.18 -11.48 -4.08
C VAL A 98 -4.56 -10.28 -4.77
N PHE A 99 -4.87 -9.10 -4.27
CA PHE A 99 -4.29 -7.84 -4.72
C PHE A 99 -3.19 -7.42 -3.74
N ILE A 100 -1.94 -7.53 -4.15
CA ILE A 100 -0.77 -7.30 -3.30
C ILE A 100 -0.44 -5.81 -3.29
N HIS A 101 -0.60 -5.16 -2.13
CA HIS A 101 -0.07 -3.84 -1.85
C HIS A 101 1.35 -3.94 -1.29
N ASP A 102 1.53 -4.85 -0.31
CA ASP A 102 2.80 -5.11 0.35
C ASP A 102 2.99 -6.60 0.65
N VAL A 103 4.24 -7.02 0.74
CA VAL A 103 4.64 -8.36 1.18
C VAL A 103 5.50 -8.21 2.43
N VAL A 104 4.87 -8.28 3.61
CA VAL A 104 5.50 -8.01 4.90
C VAL A 104 6.82 -8.79 5.13
N PRO A 105 6.92 -10.10 4.77
CA PRO A 105 8.18 -10.84 4.86
C PRO A 105 9.32 -10.32 3.99
N LEU A 106 9.01 -9.63 2.89
CA LEU A 106 10.01 -8.99 2.03
C LEU A 106 10.34 -7.56 2.49
N MET A 107 9.41 -6.91 3.17
CA MET A 107 9.52 -5.54 3.63
C MET A 107 10.45 -5.42 4.83
N PHE A 108 10.28 -6.31 5.82
CA PHE A 108 11.01 -6.28 7.08
C PHE A 108 11.80 -7.56 7.28
N ARG A 109 13.11 -7.46 7.54
CA ARG A 109 14.01 -8.61 7.73
C ARG A 109 13.56 -9.54 8.86
N ASP A 110 13.07 -8.95 9.95
CA ASP A 110 12.61 -9.71 11.12
C ASP A 110 11.35 -10.54 10.82
N ASN A 111 10.63 -10.24 9.73
CA ASN A 111 9.45 -10.97 9.31
C ASN A 111 9.74 -12.01 8.21
N ALA A 112 10.99 -12.17 7.79
CA ALA A 112 11.35 -13.09 6.70
C ALA A 112 10.92 -14.55 6.97
N TYR A 113 10.86 -14.96 8.24
CA TYR A 113 10.40 -16.29 8.65
C TYR A 113 8.93 -16.58 8.30
N LEU A 114 8.14 -15.53 8.02
CA LEU A 114 6.73 -15.66 7.62
C LEU A 114 6.55 -15.99 6.13
N MET A 115 7.62 -15.97 5.33
CA MET A 115 7.52 -16.18 3.89
C MET A 115 6.76 -17.48 3.53
N PRO A 116 7.00 -18.64 4.15
CA PRO A 116 6.25 -19.85 3.84
C PRO A 116 4.74 -19.69 4.07
N VAL A 117 4.35 -18.99 5.13
CA VAL A 117 2.92 -18.74 5.44
C VAL A 117 2.27 -17.85 4.39
N TYR A 118 2.98 -16.80 3.92
CA TYR A 118 2.50 -15.95 2.84
C TYR A 118 2.38 -16.71 1.52
N MET A 119 3.31 -17.61 1.22
CA MET A 119 3.23 -18.45 0.02
C MET A 119 2.05 -19.43 0.10
N ASP A 120 1.85 -20.08 1.25
CA ASP A 120 0.69 -20.95 1.46
C ASP A 120 -0.65 -20.19 1.30
N MET A 121 -0.71 -18.96 1.81
CA MET A 121 -1.87 -18.09 1.68
C MET A 121 -2.10 -17.65 0.22
N PHE A 122 -1.07 -17.14 -0.45
CA PHE A 122 -1.18 -16.65 -1.83
C PHE A 122 -1.46 -17.77 -2.82
N ASN A 123 -0.92 -18.97 -2.60
CA ASN A 123 -1.18 -20.14 -3.43
C ASN A 123 -2.63 -20.65 -3.38
N GLN A 124 -3.46 -20.13 -2.48
CA GLN A 124 -4.88 -20.40 -2.45
C GLN A 124 -5.69 -19.48 -3.41
N ALA A 125 -5.06 -18.46 -3.97
CA ALA A 125 -5.72 -17.55 -4.90
C ALA A 125 -5.88 -18.16 -6.29
N ASP A 126 -6.95 -17.75 -6.99
CA ASP A 126 -7.15 -18.03 -8.42
C ASP A 126 -6.38 -17.05 -9.31
N VAL A 127 -6.14 -15.83 -8.81
CA VAL A 127 -5.43 -14.75 -9.51
C VAL A 127 -4.61 -13.94 -8.51
N ILE A 128 -3.41 -13.53 -8.91
CA ILE A 128 -2.60 -12.55 -8.19
C ILE A 128 -2.54 -11.25 -9.00
N ILE A 129 -2.77 -10.12 -8.34
CA ILE A 129 -2.42 -8.79 -8.85
C ILE A 129 -1.22 -8.31 -8.05
N ALA A 130 -0.10 -8.09 -8.72
CA ALA A 130 1.16 -7.72 -8.08
C ALA A 130 1.65 -6.35 -8.58
N PRO A 131 2.41 -5.59 -7.78
CA PRO A 131 2.87 -4.26 -8.16
C PRO A 131 3.81 -4.29 -9.37
N SER A 132 4.71 -5.29 -9.46
CA SER A 132 5.72 -5.34 -10.51
C SER A 132 6.07 -6.77 -10.94
N GLN A 133 6.74 -6.90 -12.08
CA GLN A 133 7.28 -8.17 -12.53
C GLN A 133 8.40 -8.66 -11.58
N GLN A 134 9.22 -7.76 -11.05
CA GLN A 134 10.27 -8.08 -10.09
C GLN A 134 9.71 -8.69 -8.81
N MET A 135 8.60 -8.15 -8.31
CA MET A 135 7.87 -8.75 -7.18
C MET A 135 7.42 -10.17 -7.51
N MET A 136 6.84 -10.38 -8.68
CA MET A 136 6.40 -11.71 -9.10
C MET A 136 7.54 -12.70 -9.24
N ASP A 137 8.67 -12.28 -9.82
CA ASP A 137 9.86 -13.13 -9.98
C ASP A 137 10.42 -13.53 -8.63
N ARG A 138 10.38 -12.62 -7.65
CA ARG A 138 10.77 -12.92 -6.29
C ARG A 138 9.79 -13.91 -5.62
N LEU A 139 8.50 -13.67 -5.69
CA LEU A 139 7.49 -14.56 -5.09
C LEU A 139 7.52 -15.97 -5.70
N ARG A 140 7.79 -16.09 -7.00
CA ARG A 140 7.99 -17.39 -7.65
C ARG A 140 9.21 -18.15 -7.11
N LYS A 141 10.30 -17.46 -6.82
CA LYS A 141 11.50 -18.05 -6.18
C LYS A 141 11.20 -18.52 -4.76
N GLU A 142 10.27 -17.86 -4.07
CA GLU A 142 9.83 -18.22 -2.72
C GLU A 142 8.74 -19.32 -2.71
N GLY A 143 8.26 -19.76 -3.88
CA GLY A 143 7.32 -20.86 -3.99
C GLY A 143 5.89 -20.51 -4.42
N LEU A 144 5.67 -19.32 -4.96
CA LEU A 144 4.37 -18.96 -5.55
C LEU A 144 4.10 -19.78 -6.81
N THR A 145 2.95 -20.48 -6.86
CA THR A 145 2.56 -21.38 -7.96
C THR A 145 1.39 -20.88 -8.78
N VAL A 146 0.71 -19.80 -8.38
CA VAL A 146 -0.45 -19.26 -9.09
C VAL A 146 -0.06 -18.82 -10.51
N GLU A 147 -0.72 -19.40 -11.51
CA GLU A 147 -0.40 -19.14 -12.92
C GLU A 147 -0.95 -17.80 -13.43
N LYS A 148 -2.18 -17.46 -12.99
CA LYS A 148 -2.85 -16.22 -13.44
C LYS A 148 -2.36 -15.03 -12.66
N VAL A 149 -1.64 -14.15 -13.34
CA VAL A 149 -1.04 -12.96 -12.75
C VAL A 149 -1.36 -11.74 -13.59
N LEU A 150 -1.64 -10.63 -12.92
CA LEU A 150 -1.73 -9.30 -13.49
C LEU A 150 -0.68 -8.41 -12.82
N ILE A 151 0.00 -7.59 -13.60
CA ILE A 151 0.97 -6.62 -13.10
C ILE A 151 0.32 -5.25 -13.09
N GLN A 152 0.34 -4.60 -11.93
CA GLN A 152 -0.27 -3.28 -11.71
C GLN A 152 0.53 -2.16 -12.37
N GLU A 153 1.86 -2.17 -12.26
CA GLU A 153 2.83 -1.21 -12.77
C GLU A 153 2.75 0.19 -12.14
N PHE A 154 1.56 0.77 -12.01
CA PHE A 154 1.34 2.08 -11.40
C PHE A 154 0.13 2.05 -10.48
N TRP A 155 0.16 2.90 -9.45
CA TRP A 155 -0.98 3.15 -8.58
C TRP A 155 -1.82 4.29 -9.15
N ASP A 156 -3.13 4.14 -9.16
CA ASP A 156 -4.03 5.25 -9.41
C ASP A 156 -4.06 6.18 -8.19
N HIS A 157 -4.25 7.47 -8.44
CA HIS A 157 -4.42 8.47 -7.40
C HIS A 157 -5.67 9.31 -7.70
N PRO A 158 -6.87 8.76 -7.46
CA PRO A 158 -8.12 9.43 -7.80
C PRO A 158 -8.32 10.70 -6.95
N HIS A 159 -8.75 11.77 -7.59
CA HIS A 159 -9.15 13.01 -6.93
C HIS A 159 -10.17 13.77 -7.78
N ASN A 160 -10.95 14.65 -7.12
CA ASN A 160 -11.95 15.51 -7.76
C ASN A 160 -11.54 17.00 -7.76
N LEU A 161 -10.24 17.28 -7.60
CA LEU A 161 -9.73 18.64 -7.55
C LEU A 161 -9.56 19.23 -8.96
N SER A 162 -9.90 20.50 -9.09
CA SER A 162 -9.48 21.30 -10.24
C SER A 162 -8.08 21.86 -9.96
N LEU A 163 -7.06 21.14 -10.40
CA LEU A 163 -5.67 21.55 -10.22
C LEU A 163 -5.25 22.54 -11.29
N ASN A 164 -4.31 23.41 -10.95
CA ASN A 164 -3.70 24.29 -11.93
C ASN A 164 -2.79 23.50 -12.87
N GLN A 165 -2.63 23.96 -14.10
CA GLN A 165 -1.57 23.43 -14.94
C GLN A 165 -0.22 23.86 -14.34
N PRO A 166 0.66 22.90 -13.98
CA PRO A 166 1.91 23.22 -13.31
C PRO A 166 2.84 24.03 -14.21
N GLY A 167 3.41 25.08 -13.64
CA GLY A 167 4.46 25.85 -14.30
C GLY A 167 5.85 25.28 -13.98
N PHE A 168 6.82 25.57 -14.84
CA PHE A 168 8.20 25.21 -14.54
C PHE A 168 8.72 26.01 -13.33
N LYS A 169 9.19 25.30 -12.30
CA LYS A 169 9.91 25.83 -11.13
C LYS A 169 11.12 24.99 -10.81
N LYS A 170 12.23 25.64 -10.46
CA LYS A 170 13.45 24.98 -10.01
C LYS A 170 13.33 24.65 -8.51
N GLU A 171 12.39 23.79 -8.17
CA GLU A 171 12.13 23.28 -6.82
C GLU A 171 11.95 21.77 -6.87
N ILE A 172 12.35 21.08 -5.79
CA ILE A 172 12.18 19.64 -5.64
C ILE A 172 11.28 19.41 -4.44
N PHE A 173 10.27 18.55 -4.59
CA PHE A 173 9.32 18.20 -3.56
C PHE A 173 9.53 16.77 -3.07
N PHE A 174 9.45 16.57 -1.77
CA PHE A 174 9.48 15.24 -1.16
C PHE A 174 8.31 15.08 -0.19
N ALA A 175 7.34 14.25 -0.55
CA ALA A 175 6.22 13.86 0.30
C ALA A 175 6.58 12.58 1.06
N GLY A 176 7.24 12.71 2.22
CA GLY A 176 7.66 11.55 3.00
C GLY A 176 8.45 11.92 4.25
N SER A 177 8.61 10.93 5.13
CA SER A 177 9.27 11.07 6.42
C SER A 177 10.79 11.21 6.28
N LEU A 178 11.38 12.20 6.94
CA LEU A 178 12.84 12.35 7.04
C LEU A 178 13.44 11.36 8.04
N THR A 179 12.64 10.81 8.96
CA THR A 179 13.09 9.73 9.86
C THR A 179 13.32 8.45 9.07
N ARG A 180 12.47 8.17 8.08
CA ARG A 180 12.62 7.00 7.21
C ARG A 180 13.76 7.17 6.18
N PHE A 181 14.08 8.39 5.80
CA PHE A 181 15.10 8.74 4.81
C PHE A 181 16.07 9.77 5.39
N PRO A 182 16.88 9.38 6.40
CA PRO A 182 17.73 10.31 7.16
C PRO A 182 18.82 10.97 6.32
N GLU A 183 19.25 10.35 5.23
CA GLU A 183 20.23 10.91 4.29
C GLU A 183 19.74 12.21 3.64
N LEU A 184 18.43 12.40 3.47
CA LEU A 184 17.86 13.63 2.93
C LEU A 184 18.03 14.83 3.89
N GLN A 185 18.29 14.59 5.19
CA GLN A 185 18.62 15.63 6.15
C GLN A 185 19.92 16.37 5.81
N ASN A 186 20.77 15.77 4.95
CA ASN A 186 22.03 16.35 4.50
C ASN A 186 21.96 16.86 3.05
N TRP A 187 20.80 17.33 2.60
CA TRP A 187 20.61 17.86 1.26
C TRP A 187 21.43 19.12 1.03
N VAL A 188 22.50 19.03 0.25
CA VAL A 188 23.46 20.10 0.01
C VAL A 188 23.40 20.71 -1.40
N TYR A 189 22.48 20.25 -2.21
CA TYR A 189 22.34 20.71 -3.58
C TYR A 189 21.79 22.15 -3.64
N GLU A 190 22.13 22.89 -4.70
CA GLU A 190 21.70 24.29 -4.93
C GLU A 190 20.16 24.42 -4.98
N THR A 191 19.49 23.44 -5.60
CA THR A 191 18.02 23.42 -5.66
C THR A 191 17.47 22.97 -4.30
N PRO A 192 16.62 23.77 -3.64
CA PRO A 192 16.08 23.40 -2.33
C PRO A 192 15.18 22.16 -2.42
N LEU A 193 15.22 21.32 -1.39
CA LEU A 193 14.28 20.23 -1.18
C LEU A 193 13.19 20.68 -0.22
N ARG A 194 11.95 20.76 -0.72
CA ARG A 194 10.76 21.11 0.08
C ARG A 194 10.12 19.80 0.57
N VAL A 195 10.05 19.63 1.88
CA VAL A 195 9.64 18.37 2.51
C VAL A 195 8.28 18.53 3.17
N PHE A 196 7.32 17.70 2.78
CA PHE A 196 5.99 17.63 3.37
C PHE A 196 5.96 16.59 4.49
N ALA A 197 6.59 16.92 5.62
CA ALA A 197 6.67 16.11 6.82
C ALA A 197 6.71 17.00 8.06
N ASN A 198 6.41 16.42 9.23
CA ASN A 198 6.41 17.17 10.49
C ASN A 198 7.76 17.10 11.22
N GLU A 199 8.69 16.25 10.75
CA GLU A 199 10.01 16.14 11.36
C GLU A 199 10.81 17.43 11.18
N PRO A 200 11.50 17.89 12.22
CA PRO A 200 12.32 19.09 12.13
C PRO A 200 13.56 18.83 11.27
N LYS A 201 14.08 19.90 10.70
CA LYS A 201 15.39 19.92 10.07
C LYS A 201 16.46 19.68 11.13
N SER A 202 17.22 18.59 11.02
CA SER A 202 18.27 18.23 11.97
C SER A 202 19.64 18.86 11.64
N ASN A 203 19.90 19.07 10.33
CA ASN A 203 21.12 19.75 9.87
C ASN A 203 20.79 21.18 9.44
N PRO A 204 21.23 22.21 10.20
CA PRO A 204 20.98 23.63 9.87
C PRO A 204 21.52 24.04 8.50
N GLU A 205 22.64 23.44 8.06
CA GLU A 205 23.32 23.78 6.80
C GLU A 205 22.65 23.14 5.57
N ALA A 206 21.77 22.15 5.74
CA ALA A 206 21.08 21.52 4.64
C ALA A 206 20.14 22.51 3.93
N ASN A 207 20.06 22.43 2.60
CA ASN A 207 19.14 23.24 1.80
C ASN A 207 17.72 22.62 1.78
N LEU A 208 17.13 22.47 3.00
CA LEU A 208 15.80 21.93 3.23
C LEU A 208 14.81 23.01 3.64
N VAL A 209 13.60 22.89 3.11
CA VAL A 209 12.43 23.68 3.53
C VAL A 209 11.37 22.70 4.06
N ILE A 210 11.04 22.79 5.34
CA ILE A 210 10.03 21.92 5.97
C ILE A 210 8.67 22.61 5.83
N GLU A 211 7.77 22.01 5.03
CA GLU A 211 6.42 22.54 4.74
C GLU A 211 5.34 22.04 5.70
N GLY A 212 5.71 21.10 6.57
CA GLY A 212 4.75 20.36 7.41
C GLY A 212 3.97 19.32 6.61
N TRP A 213 3.42 18.36 7.34
CA TRP A 213 2.53 17.36 6.76
C TRP A 213 1.25 18.01 6.20
N LYS A 214 0.78 17.51 5.07
CA LYS A 214 -0.42 17.98 4.40
C LYS A 214 -1.40 16.82 4.18
N ARG A 215 -2.69 17.10 4.28
CA ARG A 215 -3.71 16.16 3.79
C ARG A 215 -3.59 15.98 2.28
N ASN A 216 -4.11 14.88 1.76
CA ASN A 216 -3.95 14.50 0.36
C ASN A 216 -4.32 15.63 -0.62
N GLU A 217 -5.47 16.25 -0.42
CA GLU A 217 -5.95 17.34 -1.29
C GLU A 217 -5.07 18.58 -1.21
N GLU A 218 -4.63 18.94 0.00
CA GLU A 218 -3.73 20.07 0.22
C GLU A 218 -2.35 19.81 -0.41
N LEU A 219 -1.85 18.56 -0.29
CA LEU A 219 -0.60 18.14 -0.90
C LEU A 219 -0.66 18.25 -2.43
N LEU A 220 -1.72 17.72 -3.06
CA LEU A 220 -1.91 17.82 -4.51
C LEU A 220 -1.96 19.28 -4.98
N MET A 221 -2.65 20.17 -4.24
CA MET A 221 -2.69 21.60 -4.54
C MET A 221 -1.30 22.25 -4.48
N GLU A 222 -0.50 21.91 -3.46
CA GLU A 222 0.88 22.46 -3.35
C GLU A 222 1.76 21.95 -4.49
N LEU A 223 1.72 20.64 -4.77
CA LEU A 223 2.50 20.00 -5.83
C LEU A 223 2.12 20.55 -7.22
N SER A 224 0.82 20.85 -7.46
CA SER A 224 0.34 21.38 -8.75
C SER A 224 0.83 22.79 -9.08
N ARG A 225 1.53 23.46 -8.18
CA ARG A 225 2.14 24.76 -8.44
C ARG A 225 3.38 24.69 -9.33
N GLY A 226 3.85 23.49 -9.63
CA GLY A 226 5.03 23.20 -10.46
C GLY A 226 6.27 22.87 -9.63
N GLY A 227 7.25 22.27 -10.27
CA GLY A 227 8.46 21.73 -9.65
C GLY A 227 8.66 20.26 -10.02
N PHE A 228 9.46 19.52 -9.26
CA PHE A 228 9.77 18.12 -9.52
C PHE A 228 9.54 17.27 -8.26
N GLY A 229 8.78 16.21 -8.38
CA GLY A 229 8.59 15.23 -7.31
C GLY A 229 9.78 14.28 -7.17
N LEU A 230 10.34 14.16 -5.96
CA LEU A 230 11.42 13.24 -5.66
C LEU A 230 10.86 11.90 -5.15
N VAL A 231 11.09 10.85 -5.92
CA VAL A 231 10.95 9.47 -5.44
C VAL A 231 12.33 9.01 -4.99
N TRP A 232 12.48 8.84 -3.68
CA TRP A 232 13.76 8.48 -3.07
C TRP A 232 13.70 7.08 -2.48
N ASN A 233 14.81 6.37 -2.60
CA ASN A 233 15.02 5.06 -2.02
C ASN A 233 16.31 5.07 -1.21
N THR A 234 16.28 4.56 0.03
CA THR A 234 17.46 4.49 0.90
C THR A 234 18.16 3.15 0.76
N GLN A 235 19.50 3.16 0.82
CA GLN A 235 20.31 1.93 0.87
C GLN A 235 20.68 1.52 2.30
N TYR A 236 20.28 2.29 3.32
CA TYR A 236 20.84 2.19 4.68
C TYR A 236 19.82 2.13 5.79
N ASN A 237 18.64 1.54 5.57
CA ASN A 237 17.66 1.47 6.64
C ASN A 237 17.84 0.17 7.46
N ASP A 238 18.23 0.30 8.74
CA ASP A 238 18.30 -0.83 9.67
C ASP A 238 16.88 -1.42 9.84
N GLY A 239 16.73 -2.70 9.47
CA GLY A 239 15.48 -3.46 9.62
C GLY A 239 14.57 -3.50 8.39
N GLU A 240 14.69 -2.60 7.42
CA GLU A 240 14.00 -2.71 6.14
C GLU A 240 14.87 -3.44 5.10
N ASN A 241 14.24 -4.21 4.23
CA ASN A 241 14.94 -4.86 3.12
C ASN A 241 15.05 -3.88 1.96
N VAL A 242 16.27 -3.46 1.65
CA VAL A 242 16.56 -2.47 0.60
C VAL A 242 16.06 -2.93 -0.77
N ASP A 243 16.19 -4.23 -1.06
CA ASP A 243 15.75 -4.83 -2.31
C ASP A 243 14.21 -4.74 -2.49
N TYR A 244 13.47 -4.50 -1.40
CA TYR A 244 12.02 -4.38 -1.46
C TYR A 244 11.57 -3.20 -2.32
N TYR A 245 12.29 -2.09 -2.29
CA TYR A 245 11.97 -0.91 -3.08
C TYR A 245 12.22 -1.07 -4.58
N GLU A 246 13.01 -2.08 -4.98
CA GLU A 246 13.17 -2.45 -6.38
C GLU A 246 11.99 -3.28 -6.90
N MET A 247 11.23 -3.89 -5.99
CA MET A 247 10.09 -4.76 -6.29
C MET A 247 8.75 -4.07 -6.13
N ASN A 248 8.64 -3.12 -5.19
CA ASN A 248 7.39 -2.40 -4.93
C ASN A 248 7.39 -1.03 -5.62
N ILE A 249 6.21 -0.56 -6.01
CA ILE A 249 6.03 0.71 -6.70
C ILE A 249 5.62 1.78 -5.70
N SER A 250 6.37 2.88 -5.69
CA SER A 250 6.12 3.99 -4.76
C SER A 250 4.82 4.73 -5.10
N HIS A 251 3.91 4.84 -4.15
CA HIS A 251 2.72 5.69 -4.24
C HIS A 251 3.05 7.17 -4.46
N LYS A 252 4.24 7.64 -4.06
CA LYS A 252 4.69 9.03 -4.29
C LYS A 252 4.72 9.37 -5.77
N LEU A 253 5.15 8.41 -6.62
CA LEU A 253 5.17 8.62 -8.07
C LEU A 253 3.77 8.96 -8.58
N SER A 254 2.77 8.20 -8.19
CA SER A 254 1.38 8.43 -8.60
C SER A 254 0.83 9.75 -8.05
N THR A 255 1.18 10.11 -6.81
CA THR A 255 0.82 11.40 -6.22
C THR A 255 1.38 12.57 -7.04
N TYR A 256 2.65 12.49 -7.45
CA TYR A 256 3.27 13.55 -8.27
C TYR A 256 2.66 13.62 -9.67
N LEU A 257 2.42 12.47 -10.31
CA LEU A 257 1.77 12.44 -11.63
C LEU A 257 0.33 12.96 -11.59
N ALA A 258 -0.40 12.71 -10.50
CA ALA A 258 -1.76 13.24 -10.31
C ALA A 258 -1.79 14.76 -10.12
N ALA A 259 -0.71 15.32 -9.59
CA ALA A 259 -0.58 16.77 -9.41
C ALA A 259 -0.12 17.52 -10.69
N GLY A 260 0.40 16.81 -11.70
CA GLY A 260 0.79 17.33 -13.02
C GLY A 260 2.28 17.24 -13.31
#